data_c2054f850c7eca7bd98a69b5143a5ee0
#
_entry.id   c2054f850c7eca7bd98a69b5143a5ee0
#
_cell.length_a   1.000
_cell.length_b   1.000
_cell.length_c   1.000
_cell.angle_alpha   90.00
_cell.angle_beta   90.00
_cell.angle_gamma   90.00
#
_symmetry.space_group_name_H-M   'P 1'
#
loop_
_entity.id
_entity.type
_entity.pdbx_description
1 polymer ?
#
loop_
_entity_poly.entity_id
_entity_poly.type
_entity_poly.pdbx_seq_one_letter_code
_entity_poly.pdbx_strand_id
1 'polypeptide(L)'
;QCLKRIEVKSGETGVKMQELDDTIQNIALNTTYSTSEIAAAAENMIQNGQKVTEVIDNLYAVTALATLGNIDLAKSGDIVATTMNMFRNQSLTATQAANMFAYAANHSGANVEQLAKSLENCGPSAARLNVPFSELMAVLGAVGDNAIKSGKAGTALKNLLQNMSAPTKNTAKCIKELGLEQAQTAITSGHLIDGLMLIKERLNDGTLSAAQQNAAIKALAGAWGSQGLGAVLNGSEVELRAMVKAMEDGKNSTEALELASGKLMDTLEGKMYKFS
;
A
#
# COMPACT_ATOMS: atom_id res chain seq x y z
N GLN A 1 -26.33 -19.23 -1.01
CA GLN A 1 -26.75 -18.46 0.18
C GLN A 1 -26.11 -17.06 0.21
N CYS A 2 -24.80 -16.91 -0.10
CA CYS A 2 -24.12 -15.61 -0.09
C CYS A 2 -24.71 -14.63 -1.11
N LEU A 3 -24.93 -15.04 -2.36
CA LEU A 3 -25.53 -14.19 -3.39
C LEU A 3 -26.91 -13.63 -2.97
N LYS A 4 -27.72 -14.46 -2.32
CA LYS A 4 -29.02 -14.01 -1.83
C LYS A 4 -28.93 -12.98 -0.71
N ARG A 5 -27.87 -13.04 0.11
CA ARG A 5 -27.56 -12.02 1.12
C ARG A 5 -27.05 -10.73 0.48
N ILE A 6 -26.23 -10.83 -0.57
CA ILE A 6 -25.78 -9.69 -1.37
C ILE A 6 -26.98 -8.99 -2.00
N GLU A 7 -27.88 -9.73 -2.64
CA GLU A 7 -29.11 -9.20 -3.24
C GLU A 7 -29.94 -8.39 -2.21
N VAL A 8 -30.17 -8.96 -1.03
CA VAL A 8 -30.92 -8.29 0.04
C VAL A 8 -30.20 -7.05 0.58
N LYS A 9 -28.87 -7.10 0.71
CA LYS A 9 -28.08 -5.99 1.27
C LYS A 9 -27.86 -4.84 0.30
N SER A 10 -27.63 -5.17 -0.97
CA SER A 10 -27.36 -4.18 -2.03
C SER A 10 -28.63 -3.60 -2.63
N GLY A 11 -29.75 -4.31 -2.55
CA GLY A 11 -30.98 -4.00 -3.27
C GLY A 11 -30.90 -4.24 -4.79
N GLU A 12 -29.77 -4.77 -5.29
CA GLU A 12 -29.59 -5.08 -6.70
C GLU A 12 -30.17 -6.46 -7.04
N THR A 13 -30.78 -6.56 -8.23
CA THR A 13 -31.41 -7.79 -8.71
C THR A 13 -31.12 -7.99 -10.21
N GLY A 14 -31.53 -9.14 -10.74
CA GLY A 14 -31.50 -9.39 -12.19
C GLY A 14 -30.10 -9.46 -12.77
N VAL A 15 -29.86 -8.70 -13.85
CA VAL A 15 -28.66 -8.81 -14.69
C VAL A 15 -27.36 -8.60 -13.88
N LYS A 16 -27.30 -7.60 -13.01
CA LYS A 16 -26.09 -7.33 -12.22
C LYS A 16 -25.75 -8.44 -11.23
N MET A 17 -26.75 -9.10 -10.64
CA MET A 17 -26.51 -10.25 -9.77
C MET A 17 -26.04 -11.46 -10.57
N GLN A 18 -26.52 -11.63 -11.81
CA GLN A 18 -26.01 -12.65 -12.72
C GLN A 18 -24.55 -12.38 -13.12
N GLU A 19 -24.21 -11.14 -13.48
CA GLU A 19 -22.82 -10.74 -13.79
C GLU A 19 -21.88 -10.98 -12.62
N LEU A 20 -22.34 -10.70 -11.37
CA LEU A 20 -21.57 -11.01 -10.18
C LEU A 20 -21.35 -12.52 -10.00
N ASP A 21 -22.41 -13.33 -10.20
CA ASP A 21 -22.28 -14.78 -10.09
C ASP A 21 -21.34 -15.35 -11.16
N ASP A 22 -21.46 -14.90 -12.41
CA ASP A 22 -20.58 -15.30 -13.51
C ASP A 22 -19.12 -14.91 -13.22
N THR A 23 -18.90 -13.72 -12.63
CA THR A 23 -17.58 -13.26 -12.23
C THR A 23 -16.99 -14.14 -11.12
N ILE A 24 -17.77 -14.46 -10.09
CA ILE A 24 -17.37 -15.36 -8.99
C ILE A 24 -16.99 -16.73 -9.54
N GLN A 25 -17.81 -17.31 -10.42
CA GLN A 25 -17.53 -18.62 -11.02
C GLN A 25 -16.28 -18.59 -11.88
N ASN A 26 -16.11 -17.55 -12.71
CA ASN A 26 -14.92 -17.41 -13.56
C ASN A 26 -13.63 -17.30 -12.73
N ILE A 27 -13.65 -16.52 -11.64
CA ILE A 27 -12.50 -16.41 -10.74
C ILE A 27 -12.22 -17.76 -10.06
N ALA A 28 -13.24 -18.47 -9.59
CA ALA A 28 -13.07 -19.78 -8.94
C ALA A 28 -12.47 -20.84 -9.90
N LEU A 29 -12.79 -20.77 -11.19
CA LEU A 29 -12.21 -21.65 -12.20
C LEU A 29 -10.72 -21.38 -12.45
N ASN A 30 -10.26 -20.16 -12.19
CA ASN A 30 -8.91 -19.69 -12.50
C ASN A 30 -8.04 -19.45 -11.27
N THR A 31 -8.53 -19.80 -10.07
CA THR A 31 -7.80 -19.62 -8.81
C THR A 31 -7.97 -20.86 -7.91
N THR A 32 -7.27 -20.87 -6.76
CA THR A 32 -7.41 -21.92 -5.76
C THR A 32 -8.62 -21.72 -4.82
N TYR A 33 -9.30 -20.58 -4.93
CA TYR A 33 -10.45 -20.26 -4.07
C TYR A 33 -11.73 -20.89 -4.58
N SER A 34 -12.54 -21.36 -3.66
CA SER A 34 -13.89 -21.84 -3.95
C SER A 34 -14.85 -20.68 -4.28
N THR A 35 -15.92 -20.97 -5.01
CA THR A 35 -17.01 -20.01 -5.26
C THR A 35 -17.59 -19.44 -3.96
N SER A 36 -17.60 -20.23 -2.89
CA SER A 36 -18.10 -19.82 -1.58
C SER A 36 -17.21 -18.77 -0.91
N GLU A 37 -15.88 -18.93 -0.99
CA GLU A 37 -14.91 -17.97 -0.44
C GLU A 37 -14.96 -16.65 -1.19
N ILE A 38 -15.02 -16.71 -2.53
CA ILE A 38 -15.09 -15.52 -3.37
C ILE A 38 -16.42 -14.79 -3.15
N ALA A 39 -17.54 -15.52 -3.05
CA ALA A 39 -18.85 -14.94 -2.74
C ALA A 39 -18.88 -14.30 -1.35
N ALA A 40 -18.19 -14.87 -0.36
CA ALA A 40 -18.08 -14.28 0.97
C ALA A 40 -17.25 -12.98 0.95
N ALA A 41 -16.17 -12.93 0.16
CA ALA A 41 -15.40 -11.71 -0.04
C ALA A 41 -16.25 -10.62 -0.73
N ALA A 42 -16.99 -10.97 -1.78
CA ALA A 42 -17.93 -10.05 -2.43
C ALA A 42 -18.98 -9.51 -1.45
N GLU A 43 -19.52 -10.37 -0.58
CA GLU A 43 -20.46 -9.96 0.47
C GLU A 43 -19.83 -8.96 1.45
N ASN A 44 -18.57 -9.18 1.88
CA ASN A 44 -17.84 -8.27 2.75
C ASN A 44 -17.58 -6.90 2.08
N MET A 45 -17.23 -6.89 0.78
CA MET A 45 -17.03 -5.64 0.03
C MET A 45 -18.33 -4.81 -0.04
N ILE A 46 -19.49 -5.47 -0.25
CA ILE A 46 -20.81 -4.82 -0.20
C ILE A 46 -21.12 -4.30 1.20
N GLN A 47 -20.80 -5.05 2.26
CA GLN A 47 -20.99 -4.59 3.64
C GLN A 47 -20.13 -3.36 3.97
N ASN A 48 -18.96 -3.25 3.36
CA ASN A 48 -18.07 -2.10 3.47
C ASN A 48 -18.48 -0.92 2.56
N GLY A 49 -19.66 -1.00 1.94
CA GLY A 49 -20.28 0.10 1.20
C GLY A 49 -19.96 0.17 -0.29
N GLN A 50 -19.32 -0.86 -0.87
CA GLN A 50 -19.11 -0.91 -2.32
C GLN A 50 -20.42 -1.31 -3.02
N LYS A 51 -20.64 -0.78 -4.23
CA LYS A 51 -21.75 -1.17 -5.08
C LYS A 51 -21.44 -2.51 -5.76
N VAL A 52 -22.48 -3.24 -6.18
CA VAL A 52 -22.30 -4.53 -6.90
C VAL A 52 -21.42 -4.38 -8.14
N THR A 53 -21.57 -3.31 -8.90
CA THR A 53 -20.74 -3.03 -10.07
C THR A 53 -19.27 -2.82 -9.70
N GLU A 54 -18.99 -2.10 -8.62
CA GLU A 54 -17.62 -1.90 -8.10
C GLU A 54 -17.01 -3.23 -7.62
N VAL A 55 -17.82 -4.09 -7.00
CA VAL A 55 -17.37 -5.42 -6.56
C VAL A 55 -17.02 -6.29 -7.76
N ILE A 56 -17.85 -6.31 -8.82
CA ILE A 56 -17.57 -7.05 -10.07
C ILE A 56 -16.22 -6.61 -10.64
N ASP A 57 -15.97 -5.30 -10.74
CA ASP A 57 -14.73 -4.73 -11.28
C ASP A 57 -13.50 -5.04 -10.41
N ASN A 58 -13.68 -5.09 -9.09
CA ASN A 58 -12.57 -5.16 -8.13
C ASN A 58 -12.23 -6.59 -7.67
N LEU A 59 -13.17 -7.53 -7.79
CA LEU A 59 -13.09 -8.86 -7.17
C LEU A 59 -11.88 -9.67 -7.67
N TYR A 60 -11.55 -9.54 -8.95
CA TYR A 60 -10.37 -10.19 -9.52
C TYR A 60 -9.07 -9.67 -8.88
N ALA A 61 -8.91 -8.36 -8.78
CA ALA A 61 -7.72 -7.74 -8.17
C ALA A 61 -7.56 -8.11 -6.69
N VAL A 62 -8.68 -8.16 -5.96
CA VAL A 62 -8.73 -8.59 -4.56
C VAL A 62 -8.29 -10.05 -4.41
N THR A 63 -8.79 -10.94 -5.27
CA THR A 63 -8.44 -12.36 -5.26
C THR A 63 -6.96 -12.58 -5.61
N ALA A 64 -6.47 -11.86 -6.61
CA ALA A 64 -5.07 -11.93 -7.02
C ALA A 64 -4.12 -11.43 -5.92
N LEU A 65 -4.45 -10.31 -5.25
CA LEU A 65 -3.66 -9.81 -4.13
C LEU A 65 -3.67 -10.78 -2.93
N ALA A 66 -4.80 -11.40 -2.64
CA ALA A 66 -4.90 -12.43 -1.59
C ALA A 66 -3.97 -13.61 -1.88
N THR A 67 -3.96 -14.07 -3.13
CA THR A 67 -3.10 -15.16 -3.60
C THR A 67 -1.62 -14.79 -3.49
N LEU A 68 -1.23 -13.63 -4.03
CA LEU A 68 0.15 -13.14 -4.02
C LEU A 68 0.68 -12.85 -2.62
N GLY A 69 -0.16 -12.25 -1.79
CA GLY A 69 0.17 -11.89 -0.42
C GLY A 69 0.10 -13.05 0.55
N ASN A 70 -0.42 -14.21 0.13
CA ASN A 70 -0.78 -15.34 0.99
C ASN A 70 -1.59 -14.88 2.21
N ILE A 71 -2.62 -14.08 1.96
CA ILE A 71 -3.50 -13.49 2.96
C ILE A 71 -4.94 -13.92 2.74
N ASP A 72 -5.76 -13.82 3.77
CA ASP A 72 -7.18 -14.09 3.68
C ASP A 72 -7.86 -13.18 2.65
N LEU A 73 -8.82 -13.73 1.90
CA LEU A 73 -9.49 -13.05 0.80
C LEU A 73 -10.32 -11.85 1.29
N ALA A 74 -10.98 -11.97 2.45
CA ALA A 74 -11.73 -10.86 3.05
C ALA A 74 -10.78 -9.73 3.47
N LYS A 75 -9.61 -10.09 4.03
CA LYS A 75 -8.57 -9.13 4.40
C LYS A 75 -7.98 -8.41 3.19
N SER A 76 -7.78 -9.12 2.08
CA SER A 76 -7.36 -8.49 0.83
C SER A 76 -8.39 -7.46 0.34
N GLY A 77 -9.68 -7.80 0.40
CA GLY A 77 -10.78 -6.88 0.09
C GLY A 77 -10.75 -5.62 0.94
N ASP A 78 -10.54 -5.77 2.25
CA ASP A 78 -10.44 -4.64 3.20
C ASP A 78 -9.22 -3.76 2.90
N ILE A 79 -8.06 -4.34 2.59
CA ILE A 79 -6.84 -3.61 2.21
C ILE A 79 -7.09 -2.77 0.96
N VAL A 80 -7.62 -3.38 -0.10
CA VAL A 80 -7.89 -2.70 -1.38
C VAL A 80 -8.92 -1.60 -1.19
N ALA A 81 -10.06 -1.89 -0.55
CA ALA A 81 -11.13 -0.92 -0.32
C ALA A 81 -10.66 0.27 0.53
N THR A 82 -9.95 0.00 1.63
CA THR A 82 -9.39 1.04 2.50
C THR A 82 -8.39 1.92 1.74
N THR A 83 -7.53 1.32 0.92
CA THR A 83 -6.55 2.05 0.12
C THR A 83 -7.22 2.96 -0.89
N MET A 84 -8.19 2.45 -1.66
CA MET A 84 -8.95 3.25 -2.62
C MET A 84 -9.68 4.42 -1.96
N ASN A 85 -10.31 4.19 -0.80
CA ASN A 85 -10.98 5.22 -0.03
C ASN A 85 -10.01 6.28 0.51
N MET A 86 -8.84 5.86 0.97
CA MET A 86 -7.81 6.74 1.51
C MET A 86 -7.20 7.65 0.43
N PHE A 87 -6.95 7.11 -0.76
CA PHE A 87 -6.36 7.82 -1.90
C PHE A 87 -7.39 8.16 -3.00
N ARG A 88 -8.65 8.41 -2.61
CA ARG A 88 -9.73 8.73 -3.56
C ARG A 88 -9.42 9.90 -4.49
N ASN A 89 -8.64 10.87 -4.04
CA ASN A 89 -8.19 12.02 -4.82
C ASN A 89 -7.22 11.63 -5.96
N GLN A 90 -6.62 10.45 -5.91
CA GLN A 90 -5.75 9.90 -6.95
C GLN A 90 -6.49 8.94 -7.89
N SER A 91 -7.79 8.72 -7.66
CA SER A 91 -8.65 7.84 -8.48
C SER A 91 -8.06 6.44 -8.71
N LEU A 92 -7.41 5.87 -7.67
CA LEU A 92 -6.83 4.52 -7.73
C LEU A 92 -7.93 3.49 -7.96
N THR A 93 -7.71 2.60 -8.95
CA THR A 93 -8.51 1.39 -9.11
C THR A 93 -8.02 0.27 -8.19
N ALA A 94 -8.85 -0.75 -7.96
CA ALA A 94 -8.45 -1.93 -7.19
C ALA A 94 -7.25 -2.64 -7.81
N THR A 95 -7.22 -2.76 -9.14
CA THR A 95 -6.09 -3.34 -9.88
C THR A 95 -4.80 -2.55 -9.65
N GLN A 96 -4.85 -1.23 -9.72
CA GLN A 96 -3.68 -0.39 -9.46
C GLN A 96 -3.18 -0.54 -8.03
N ALA A 97 -4.08 -0.49 -7.05
CA ALA A 97 -3.72 -0.68 -5.65
C ALA A 97 -3.10 -2.07 -5.41
N ALA A 98 -3.73 -3.13 -5.91
CA ALA A 98 -3.25 -4.50 -5.78
C ALA A 98 -1.87 -4.71 -6.45
N ASN A 99 -1.67 -4.17 -7.66
CA ASN A 99 -0.39 -4.26 -8.37
C ASN A 99 0.73 -3.56 -7.61
N MET A 100 0.49 -2.37 -7.07
CA MET A 100 1.50 -1.64 -6.31
C MET A 100 1.85 -2.34 -4.99
N PHE A 101 0.87 -2.91 -4.28
CA PHE A 101 1.12 -3.75 -3.11
C PHE A 101 1.94 -4.99 -3.47
N ALA A 102 1.53 -5.70 -4.52
CA ALA A 102 2.23 -6.90 -4.98
C ALA A 102 3.67 -6.58 -5.40
N TYR A 103 3.85 -5.51 -6.16
CA TYR A 103 5.18 -5.07 -6.58
C TYR A 103 6.07 -4.74 -5.36
N ALA A 104 5.58 -3.90 -4.46
CA ALA A 104 6.33 -3.52 -3.26
C ALA A 104 6.68 -4.73 -2.39
N ALA A 105 5.75 -5.65 -2.18
CA ALA A 105 5.99 -6.88 -1.41
C ALA A 105 7.00 -7.82 -2.07
N ASN A 106 7.00 -7.92 -3.39
CA ASN A 106 7.92 -8.79 -4.14
C ASN A 106 9.33 -8.21 -4.28
N HIS A 107 9.49 -6.91 -4.13
CA HIS A 107 10.76 -6.20 -4.32
C HIS A 107 11.27 -5.56 -3.03
N SER A 108 10.79 -6.03 -1.87
CA SER A 108 11.25 -5.57 -0.57
C SER A 108 11.15 -6.69 0.48
N GLY A 109 11.74 -6.47 1.64
CA GLY A 109 11.65 -7.37 2.78
C GLY A 109 10.30 -7.32 3.53
N ALA A 110 9.33 -6.52 3.08
CA ALA A 110 8.01 -6.41 3.67
C ALA A 110 6.98 -7.22 2.89
N ASN A 111 6.12 -7.97 3.59
CA ASN A 111 4.97 -8.63 2.96
C ASN A 111 3.76 -7.69 2.87
N VAL A 112 2.71 -8.13 2.13
CA VAL A 112 1.48 -7.34 1.90
C VAL A 112 0.84 -6.88 3.22
N GLU A 113 0.74 -7.75 4.23
CA GLU A 113 0.17 -7.38 5.54
C GLU A 113 0.97 -6.31 6.28
N GLN A 114 2.29 -6.41 6.21
CA GLN A 114 3.19 -5.43 6.85
C GLN A 114 3.11 -4.07 6.16
N LEU A 115 3.02 -4.05 4.83
CA LEU A 115 2.80 -2.84 4.05
C LEU A 115 1.44 -2.22 4.36
N ALA A 116 0.37 -3.02 4.38
CA ALA A 116 -0.98 -2.57 4.73
C ALA A 116 -1.02 -1.98 6.15
N LYS A 117 -0.39 -2.65 7.12
CA LYS A 117 -0.31 -2.15 8.51
C LYS A 117 0.46 -0.84 8.62
N SER A 118 1.50 -0.67 7.82
CA SER A 118 2.25 0.59 7.75
C SER A 118 1.41 1.69 7.11
N LEU A 119 0.67 1.35 6.06
CA LEU A 119 -0.22 2.25 5.35
C LEU A 119 -1.38 2.75 6.24
N GLU A 120 -1.97 1.90 7.08
CA GLU A 120 -2.99 2.31 8.06
C GLU A 120 -2.50 3.47 8.95
N ASN A 121 -1.22 3.47 9.30
CA ASN A 121 -0.65 4.50 10.17
C ASN A 121 -0.33 5.80 9.42
N CYS A 122 0.34 5.74 8.26
CA CYS A 122 0.84 6.93 7.56
C CYS A 122 -0.04 7.41 6.40
N GLY A 123 -0.86 6.51 5.86
CA GLY A 123 -1.66 6.78 4.66
C GLY A 123 -2.55 8.01 4.74
N PRO A 124 -3.32 8.23 5.83
CA PRO A 124 -4.14 9.44 5.94
C PRO A 124 -3.32 10.73 5.88
N SER A 125 -2.11 10.73 6.45
CA SER A 125 -1.21 11.89 6.40
C SER A 125 -0.62 12.09 5.00
N ALA A 126 -0.23 10.99 4.34
CA ALA A 126 0.30 11.02 2.98
C ALA A 126 -0.78 11.46 1.96
N ALA A 127 -1.97 10.90 2.05
CA ALA A 127 -3.09 11.27 1.17
C ALA A 127 -3.48 12.75 1.30
N ARG A 128 -3.48 13.28 2.53
CA ARG A 128 -3.75 14.71 2.78
C ARG A 128 -2.71 15.63 2.15
N LEU A 129 -1.47 15.20 2.05
CA LEU A 129 -0.38 15.94 1.42
C LEU A 129 -0.26 15.65 -0.08
N ASN A 130 -1.20 14.89 -0.65
CA ASN A 130 -1.18 14.44 -2.05
C ASN A 130 0.08 13.66 -2.45
N VAL A 131 0.71 12.95 -1.50
CA VAL A 131 1.82 12.05 -1.80
C VAL A 131 1.31 10.95 -2.74
N PRO A 132 1.95 10.72 -3.90
CA PRO A 132 1.57 9.63 -4.79
C PRO A 132 1.63 8.28 -4.07
N PHE A 133 0.62 7.43 -4.31
CA PHE A 133 0.57 6.12 -3.65
C PHE A 133 1.79 5.26 -4.00
N SER A 134 2.29 5.35 -5.24
CA SER A 134 3.52 4.70 -5.68
C SER A 134 4.77 5.14 -4.92
N GLU A 135 4.94 6.45 -4.65
CA GLU A 135 6.04 6.94 -3.82
C GLU A 135 5.96 6.44 -2.38
N LEU A 136 4.75 6.46 -1.81
CA LEU A 136 4.52 5.96 -0.46
C LEU A 136 4.87 4.47 -0.35
N MET A 137 4.43 3.66 -1.32
CA MET A 137 4.70 2.22 -1.34
C MET A 137 6.18 1.91 -1.54
N ALA A 138 6.89 2.66 -2.39
CA ALA A 138 8.34 2.52 -2.57
C ALA A 138 9.10 2.80 -1.26
N VAL A 139 8.75 3.89 -0.57
CA VAL A 139 9.36 4.25 0.71
C VAL A 139 9.06 3.22 1.80
N LEU A 140 7.81 2.72 1.90
CA LEU A 140 7.44 1.68 2.87
C LEU A 140 8.16 0.35 2.58
N GLY A 141 8.35 -0.01 1.32
CA GLY A 141 9.15 -1.17 0.91
C GLY A 141 10.59 -1.05 1.38
N ALA A 142 11.25 0.06 1.06
CA ALA A 142 12.63 0.32 1.45
C ALA A 142 12.87 0.30 2.98
N VAL A 143 11.87 0.71 3.77
CA VAL A 143 11.94 0.56 5.24
C VAL A 143 11.86 -0.91 5.65
N GLY A 144 11.05 -1.71 4.94
CA GLY A 144 10.93 -3.15 5.14
C GLY A 144 12.25 -3.89 4.98
N ASP A 145 13.08 -3.49 4.01
CA ASP A 145 14.40 -4.08 3.76
C ASP A 145 15.37 -3.94 4.94
N ASN A 146 15.19 -2.90 5.74
CA ASN A 146 15.99 -2.66 6.94
C ASN A 146 15.46 -3.36 8.20
N ALA A 147 14.67 -4.42 8.04
CA ALA A 147 14.07 -5.22 9.12
C ALA A 147 13.16 -4.44 10.10
N ILE A 148 12.74 -3.24 9.73
CA ILE A 148 11.76 -2.44 10.49
C ILE A 148 10.37 -2.88 10.06
N LYS A 149 9.89 -3.94 10.70
CA LYS A 149 8.65 -4.61 10.32
C LYS A 149 7.42 -3.89 10.83
N SER A 150 6.39 -3.89 9.99
CA SER A 150 5.01 -3.48 10.28
C SER A 150 4.85 -2.04 10.83
N GLY A 151 3.85 -1.76 11.63
CA GLY A 151 3.42 -0.43 12.05
C GLY A 151 4.47 0.60 12.48
N LYS A 152 5.72 0.19 12.79
CA LYS A 152 6.80 1.12 13.14
C LYS A 152 7.24 1.98 11.95
N ALA A 153 7.33 1.39 10.75
CA ALA A 153 7.64 2.12 9.52
C ALA A 153 6.58 3.18 9.23
N GLY A 154 5.31 2.76 9.26
CA GLY A 154 4.18 3.67 9.09
C GLY A 154 4.13 4.77 10.14
N THR A 155 4.44 4.45 11.40
CA THR A 155 4.49 5.45 12.49
C THR A 155 5.61 6.48 12.27
N ALA A 156 6.79 6.03 11.84
CA ALA A 156 7.90 6.93 11.53
C ALA A 156 7.53 7.91 10.41
N LEU A 157 6.96 7.39 9.34
CA LEU A 157 6.56 8.19 8.19
C LEU A 157 5.39 9.12 8.52
N LYS A 158 4.39 8.65 9.29
CA LYS A 158 3.33 9.51 9.82
C LYS A 158 3.88 10.71 10.58
N ASN A 159 4.80 10.45 11.51
CA ASN A 159 5.38 11.52 12.33
C ASN A 159 6.16 12.52 11.47
N LEU A 160 6.95 12.03 10.52
CA LEU A 160 7.66 12.89 9.56
C LEU A 160 6.67 13.79 8.80
N LEU A 161 5.66 13.20 8.16
CA LEU A 161 4.65 13.93 7.37
C LEU A 161 3.90 14.96 8.22
N GLN A 162 3.53 14.60 9.45
CA GLN A 162 2.88 15.51 10.39
C GLN A 162 3.81 16.65 10.83
N ASN A 163 5.06 16.33 11.20
CA ASN A 163 6.03 17.31 11.64
C ASN A 163 6.48 18.26 10.51
N MET A 164 6.49 17.79 9.26
CA MET A 164 6.77 18.65 8.12
C MET A 164 5.59 19.57 7.78
N SER A 165 4.35 19.09 7.91
CA SER A 165 3.14 19.87 7.60
C SER A 165 2.70 20.83 8.73
N ALA A 166 2.95 20.44 9.99
CA ALA A 166 2.59 21.21 11.18
C ALA A 166 3.71 21.07 12.24
N PRO A 167 4.84 21.75 12.05
CA PRO A 167 6.01 21.54 12.89
C PRO A 167 5.79 22.04 14.33
N THR A 168 6.22 21.21 15.28
CA THR A 168 6.37 21.64 16.67
C THR A 168 7.47 22.72 16.79
N LYS A 169 7.56 23.41 17.93
CA LYS A 169 8.65 24.38 18.15
C LYS A 169 10.03 23.77 17.92
N ASN A 170 10.25 22.54 18.39
CA ASN A 170 11.53 21.84 18.22
C ASN A 170 11.77 21.45 16.75
N THR A 171 10.75 20.99 16.07
CA THR A 171 10.85 20.62 14.64
C THR A 171 11.09 21.87 13.79
N ALA A 172 10.37 22.96 14.02
CA ALA A 172 10.56 24.22 13.31
C ALA A 172 11.98 24.79 13.50
N LYS A 173 12.50 24.70 14.73
CA LYS A 173 13.89 25.06 15.04
C LYS A 173 14.86 24.18 14.24
N CYS A 174 14.68 22.87 14.25
CA CYS A 174 15.50 21.92 13.52
C CYS A 174 15.48 22.19 12.00
N ILE A 175 14.30 22.42 11.42
CA ILE A 175 14.15 22.73 9.97
C ILE A 175 14.96 23.99 9.64
N LYS A 176 14.83 25.06 10.45
CA LYS A 176 15.52 26.32 10.21
C LYS A 176 17.04 26.21 10.40
N GLU A 177 17.49 25.58 11.49
CA GLU A 177 18.93 25.45 11.81
C GLU A 177 19.68 24.57 10.80
N LEU A 178 18.98 23.59 10.21
CA LEU A 178 19.54 22.71 9.21
C LEU A 178 19.25 23.14 7.76
N GLY A 179 18.52 24.22 7.53
CA GLY A 179 18.17 24.68 6.17
C GLY A 179 17.30 23.68 5.41
N LEU A 180 16.35 23.03 6.11
CA LEU A 180 15.46 21.99 5.53
C LEU A 180 14.14 22.54 4.98
N GLU A 181 14.03 23.85 4.75
CA GLU A 181 12.81 24.48 4.25
C GLU A 181 12.42 23.95 2.85
N GLN A 182 13.40 23.64 1.98
CA GLN A 182 13.13 23.03 0.70
C GLN A 182 12.61 21.60 0.84
N ALA A 183 13.17 20.81 1.76
CA ALA A 183 12.68 19.47 2.05
C ALA A 183 11.25 19.52 2.62
N GLN A 184 10.97 20.48 3.49
CA GLN A 184 9.63 20.72 4.01
C GLN A 184 8.64 21.05 2.86
N THR A 185 9.02 21.97 1.98
CA THR A 185 8.19 22.34 0.84
C THR A 185 7.93 21.15 -0.08
N ALA A 186 8.95 20.36 -0.41
CA ALA A 186 8.80 19.18 -1.25
C ALA A 186 7.81 18.18 -0.64
N ILE A 187 7.98 17.81 0.64
CA ILE A 187 7.09 16.86 1.32
C ILE A 187 5.66 17.39 1.41
N THR A 188 5.48 18.65 1.73
CA THR A 188 4.14 19.24 1.87
C THR A 188 3.43 19.46 0.54
N SER A 189 4.17 19.45 -0.56
CA SER A 189 3.63 19.50 -1.93
C SER A 189 3.44 18.11 -2.55
N GLY A 190 3.62 17.01 -1.78
CA GLY A 190 3.43 15.64 -2.25
C GLY A 190 4.68 14.97 -2.83
N HIS A 191 5.81 15.64 -2.90
CA HIS A 191 7.07 15.10 -3.41
C HIS A 191 7.89 14.47 -2.26
N LEU A 192 7.43 13.29 -1.80
CA LEU A 192 7.97 12.63 -0.61
C LEU A 192 9.44 12.23 -0.80
N ILE A 193 9.78 11.59 -1.92
CA ILE A 193 11.15 11.11 -2.20
C ILE A 193 12.10 12.30 -2.31
N ASP A 194 11.72 13.37 -3.01
CA ASP A 194 12.55 14.57 -3.13
C ASP A 194 12.88 15.16 -1.75
N GLY A 195 11.86 15.30 -0.91
CA GLY A 195 12.06 15.82 0.44
C GLY A 195 12.93 14.92 1.32
N LEU A 196 12.78 13.60 1.21
CA LEU A 196 13.62 12.63 1.91
C LEU A 196 15.08 12.71 1.45
N MET A 197 15.33 12.88 0.15
CA MET A 197 16.69 13.01 -0.39
C MET A 197 17.36 14.31 0.04
N LEU A 198 16.62 15.42 0.08
CA LEU A 198 17.13 16.69 0.62
C LEU A 198 17.50 16.57 2.11
N ILE A 199 16.69 15.87 2.91
CA ILE A 199 17.03 15.58 4.31
C ILE A 199 18.31 14.75 4.39
N LYS A 200 18.38 13.69 3.58
CA LYS A 200 19.55 12.78 3.52
C LYS A 200 20.83 13.54 3.17
N GLU A 201 20.80 14.33 2.12
CA GLU A 201 21.93 15.14 1.68
C GLU A 201 22.41 16.05 2.81
N ARG A 202 21.49 16.78 3.43
CA ARG A 202 21.83 17.72 4.50
C ARG A 202 22.38 17.04 5.76
N LEU A 203 21.88 15.87 6.11
CA LEU A 203 22.37 15.13 7.27
C LEU A 203 23.76 14.52 7.02
N ASN A 204 24.11 14.23 5.77
CA ASN A 204 25.35 13.53 5.37
C ASN A 204 26.39 14.45 4.74
N ASP A 205 26.23 15.76 4.76
CA ASP A 205 27.17 16.72 4.14
C ASP A 205 28.50 16.89 4.91
N GLY A 206 28.68 16.14 5.97
CA GLY A 206 29.91 16.16 6.78
C GLY A 206 30.00 17.30 7.80
N THR A 207 29.00 18.20 7.86
CA THR A 207 28.99 19.33 8.81
C THR A 207 28.43 18.95 10.17
N LEU A 208 27.69 17.86 10.28
CA LEU A 208 27.00 17.41 11.47
C LEU A 208 27.70 16.21 12.12
N SER A 209 27.87 16.28 13.44
CA SER A 209 28.26 15.10 14.23
C SER A 209 27.13 14.07 14.27
N ALA A 210 27.46 12.80 14.53
CA ALA A 210 26.47 11.73 14.68
C ALA A 210 25.39 12.04 15.75
N ALA A 211 25.77 12.75 16.83
CA ALA A 211 24.82 13.18 17.84
C ALA A 211 23.83 14.22 17.30
N GLN A 212 24.27 15.15 16.47
CA GLN A 212 23.43 16.17 15.83
C GLN A 212 22.51 15.52 14.77
N GLN A 213 23.02 14.59 13.95
CA GLN A 213 22.21 13.82 13.02
C GLN A 213 21.08 13.06 13.74
N ASN A 214 21.40 12.34 14.82
CA ASN A 214 20.41 11.63 15.62
C ASN A 214 19.38 12.55 16.27
N ALA A 215 19.81 13.74 16.74
CA ALA A 215 18.90 14.75 17.30
C ALA A 215 17.94 15.28 16.21
N ALA A 216 18.43 15.54 15.00
CA ALA A 216 17.64 15.96 13.86
C ALA A 216 16.60 14.89 13.48
N ILE A 217 17.02 13.64 13.31
CA ILE A 217 16.13 12.53 13.00
C ILE A 217 15.03 12.38 14.06
N LYS A 218 15.36 12.52 15.33
CA LYS A 218 14.37 12.52 16.42
C LYS A 218 13.41 13.71 16.37
N ALA A 219 13.90 14.88 16.01
CA ALA A 219 13.06 16.08 15.87
C ALA A 219 12.08 15.94 14.69
N LEU A 220 12.51 15.31 13.60
CA LEU A 220 11.69 15.13 12.38
C LEU A 220 10.69 13.98 12.50
N ALA A 221 11.09 12.82 13.01
CA ALA A 221 10.28 11.60 13.03
C ALA A 221 9.81 11.18 14.44
N GLY A 222 10.19 11.90 15.47
CA GLY A 222 9.94 11.54 16.87
C GLY A 222 10.87 10.43 17.37
N ALA A 223 10.87 10.21 18.69
CA ALA A 223 11.77 9.24 19.34
C ALA A 223 11.58 7.80 18.81
N TRP A 224 10.35 7.41 18.58
CA TRP A 224 10.00 6.07 18.07
C TRP A 224 10.15 5.94 16.55
N GLY A 225 10.07 7.05 15.82
CA GLY A 225 10.21 7.08 14.36
C GLY A 225 11.65 7.20 13.88
N SER A 226 12.60 7.47 14.77
CA SER A 226 13.98 7.72 14.38
C SER A 226 14.64 6.54 13.64
N GLN A 227 14.37 5.30 14.07
CA GLN A 227 14.89 4.11 13.38
C GLN A 227 14.33 3.96 11.96
N GLY A 228 13.01 4.19 11.80
CA GLY A 228 12.35 4.10 10.50
C GLY A 228 12.82 5.17 9.51
N LEU A 229 12.94 6.42 9.96
CA LEU A 229 13.47 7.49 9.13
C LEU A 229 14.94 7.24 8.76
N GLY A 230 15.77 6.79 9.71
CA GLY A 230 17.16 6.40 9.43
C GLY A 230 17.26 5.33 8.35
N ALA A 231 16.38 4.33 8.37
CA ALA A 231 16.33 3.28 7.35
C ALA A 231 15.98 3.85 5.96
N VAL A 232 14.98 4.71 5.87
CA VAL A 232 14.62 5.39 4.61
C VAL A 232 15.77 6.23 4.07
N LEU A 233 16.42 6.99 4.95
CA LEU A 233 17.55 7.86 4.57
C LEU A 233 18.81 7.07 4.13
N ASN A 234 18.93 5.80 4.52
CA ASN A 234 19.97 4.91 4.02
C ASN A 234 19.67 4.34 2.61
N GLY A 235 18.40 4.36 2.17
CA GLY A 235 17.98 3.88 0.86
C GLY A 235 18.63 4.66 -0.31
N SER A 236 18.71 4.02 -1.46
CA SER A 236 19.20 4.65 -2.70
C SER A 236 18.06 5.42 -3.38
N GLU A 237 18.30 6.67 -3.75
CA GLU A 237 17.34 7.45 -4.56
C GLU A 237 17.02 6.74 -5.88
N VAL A 238 18.05 6.21 -6.53
CA VAL A 238 17.92 5.51 -7.82
C VAL A 238 16.98 4.30 -7.67
N GLU A 239 17.12 3.53 -6.60
CA GLU A 239 16.27 2.37 -6.32
C GLU A 239 14.84 2.79 -6.02
N LEU A 240 14.63 3.80 -5.18
CA LEU A 240 13.29 4.30 -4.87
C LEU A 240 12.57 4.79 -6.13
N ARG A 241 13.24 5.58 -6.97
CA ARG A 241 12.65 6.07 -8.22
C ARG A 241 12.42 4.96 -9.24
N ALA A 242 13.31 3.95 -9.28
CA ALA A 242 13.12 2.78 -10.12
C ALA A 242 11.88 1.97 -9.69
N MET A 243 11.67 1.81 -8.38
CA MET A 243 10.46 1.17 -7.84
C MET A 243 9.19 1.96 -8.18
N VAL A 244 9.21 3.28 -8.00
CA VAL A 244 8.07 4.14 -8.40
C VAL A 244 7.77 4.00 -9.87
N LYS A 245 8.79 4.11 -10.72
CA LYS A 245 8.63 3.98 -12.17
C LYS A 245 8.03 2.62 -12.55
N ALA A 246 8.56 1.53 -12.01
CA ALA A 246 8.06 0.19 -12.30
C ALA A 246 6.61 -0.01 -11.82
N MET A 247 6.24 0.54 -10.64
CA MET A 247 4.85 0.54 -10.17
C MET A 247 3.94 1.35 -11.08
N GLU A 248 4.36 2.53 -11.53
CA GLU A 248 3.57 3.37 -12.44
C GLU A 248 3.43 2.75 -13.84
N ASP A 249 4.49 2.17 -14.37
CA ASP A 249 4.47 1.49 -15.67
C ASP A 249 3.60 0.21 -15.61
N GLY A 250 3.64 -0.53 -14.50
CA GLY A 250 2.92 -1.80 -14.30
C GLY A 250 1.54 -1.67 -13.65
N LYS A 251 1.12 -0.49 -13.22
CA LYS A 251 -0.10 -0.33 -12.41
C LYS A 251 -1.40 -0.82 -13.07
N ASN A 252 -1.47 -0.79 -14.39
CA ASN A 252 -2.62 -1.24 -15.17
C ASN A 252 -2.45 -2.65 -15.75
N SER A 253 -1.30 -3.31 -15.49
CA SER A 253 -1.03 -4.65 -15.99
C SER A 253 -1.83 -5.68 -15.18
N THR A 254 -2.59 -6.52 -15.83
CA THR A 254 -3.17 -7.73 -15.23
C THR A 254 -2.17 -8.88 -15.24
N GLU A 255 -1.12 -8.78 -16.07
CA GLU A 255 -0.17 -9.85 -16.35
C GLU A 255 0.58 -10.34 -15.10
N ALA A 256 1.00 -9.44 -14.20
CA ALA A 256 1.67 -9.83 -12.96
C ALA A 256 0.72 -10.57 -12.00
N LEU A 257 -0.53 -10.15 -11.94
CA LEU A 257 -1.57 -10.78 -11.14
C LEU A 257 -2.00 -12.12 -11.75
N GLU A 258 -2.13 -12.19 -13.08
CA GLU A 258 -2.45 -13.42 -13.83
C GLU A 258 -1.33 -14.45 -13.75
N LEU A 259 -0.06 -14.02 -13.90
CA LEU A 259 1.10 -14.92 -13.80
C LEU A 259 1.25 -15.52 -12.39
N ALA A 260 0.95 -14.75 -11.36
CA ALA A 260 1.05 -15.23 -9.98
C ALA A 260 -0.10 -16.19 -9.64
N SER A 261 -1.34 -15.90 -10.07
CA SER A 261 -2.46 -16.83 -9.93
C SER A 261 -2.24 -18.09 -10.79
N GLY A 262 -1.77 -17.97 -12.02
CA GLY A 262 -1.43 -19.08 -12.90
C GLY A 262 -0.32 -19.99 -12.37
N LYS A 263 0.76 -19.42 -11.85
CA LYS A 263 1.85 -20.21 -11.25
C LYS A 263 1.40 -20.99 -10.00
N LEU A 264 0.51 -20.44 -9.19
CA LEU A 264 -0.05 -21.14 -8.03
C LEU A 264 -1.00 -22.26 -8.45
N MET A 265 -1.76 -22.07 -9.52
CA MET A 265 -2.63 -23.10 -10.10
C MET A 265 -1.84 -24.25 -10.75
N ASP A 266 -0.64 -24.00 -11.24
CA ASP A 266 0.24 -25.02 -11.80
C ASP A 266 0.95 -25.87 -10.73
N THR A 267 0.90 -25.48 -9.48
CA THR A 267 1.41 -26.31 -8.37
C THR A 267 0.54 -27.56 -8.17
N LEU A 268 1.14 -28.61 -7.61
CA LEU A 268 0.41 -29.87 -7.33
C LEU A 268 -0.80 -29.62 -6.41
N GLU A 269 -0.66 -28.73 -5.43
CA GLU A 269 -1.74 -28.34 -4.51
C GLU A 269 -2.89 -27.63 -5.23
N GLY A 270 -2.59 -26.67 -6.13
CA GLY A 270 -3.60 -26.00 -6.95
C GLY A 270 -4.36 -26.97 -7.85
N LYS A 271 -3.69 -27.99 -8.38
CA LYS A 271 -4.33 -29.07 -9.17
C LYS A 271 -5.20 -29.98 -8.31
N MET A 272 -4.81 -30.28 -7.08
CA MET A 272 -5.61 -31.09 -6.16
C MET A 272 -6.88 -30.40 -5.69
N TYR A 273 -6.86 -29.09 -5.49
CA TYR A 273 -8.07 -28.31 -5.12
C TYR A 273 -9.16 -28.33 -6.20
N LYS A 274 -8.80 -28.50 -7.48
CA LYS A 274 -9.78 -28.63 -8.58
C LYS A 274 -10.52 -29.98 -8.62
N PHE A 275 -10.04 -30.99 -7.92
CA PHE A 275 -10.59 -32.34 -7.94
C PHE A 275 -11.28 -32.75 -6.63
N SER A 276 -11.34 -31.87 -5.63
CA SER A 276 -12.08 -32.04 -4.38
C SER A 276 -13.38 -31.23 -4.38
#